data_1613e5bff94392b534789b4d370abccf
#
_entry.id   1613e5bff94392b534789b4d370abccf
#
_cell.length_a   1.000
_cell.length_b   1.000
_cell.length_c   1.000
_cell.angle_alpha   90.00
_cell.angle_beta   90.00
_cell.angle_gamma   90.00
#
_symmetry.space_group_name_H-M   'P 1'
#
loop_
_entity.id
_entity.type
_entity.pdbx_description
1 polymer ?
#
loop_
_entity_poly.entity_id
_entity_poly.type
_entity_poly.pdbx_seq_one_letter_code
_entity_poly.pdbx_strand_id
1 'polypeptide(L)'
;MKYSTLALTLATATAATADVYVWESFTDASGGINSPTGGNGTGSPSLVVVGGSPIIAGSGNLYGPTGGYTMHLYGAGFVNNPTMEIESLGSPFDVSTFYVMTQAGPVFPTVDVTSGGSGFGAFNTYSLSWDYQGPAIFFNFGSLAAHSSLDRLTIGTFGETIPAPGALALLGLAGLGRRRRS
;
A
#
# COMPACT_ATOMS: atom_id res chain seq x y z
N MET A 1 39.42 -25.91 36.55
CA MET A 1 38.25 -25.04 36.27
C MET A 1 38.22 -24.75 34.77
N LYS A 2 37.21 -25.28 34.04
CA LYS A 2 37.07 -25.05 32.61
C LYS A 2 36.07 -23.93 32.43
N TYR A 3 36.48 -22.79 31.89
CA TYR A 3 35.62 -21.68 31.56
C TYR A 3 35.02 -21.93 30.17
N SER A 4 33.71 -22.23 30.10
CA SER A 4 32.96 -22.25 28.84
C SER A 4 32.60 -20.82 28.44
N THR A 5 33.26 -20.33 27.39
CA THR A 5 32.94 -19.04 26.79
C THR A 5 31.66 -19.21 25.95
N LEU A 6 30.53 -18.69 26.44
CA LEU A 6 29.28 -18.65 25.71
C LEU A 6 29.36 -17.45 24.74
N ALA A 7 29.57 -17.72 23.46
CA ALA A 7 29.50 -16.69 22.42
C ALA A 7 28.01 -16.34 22.17
N LEU A 8 27.60 -15.15 22.60
CA LEU A 8 26.28 -14.60 22.31
C LEU A 8 26.32 -13.98 20.90
N THR A 9 25.81 -14.72 19.92
CA THR A 9 25.64 -14.17 18.56
C THR A 9 24.45 -13.21 18.60
N LEU A 10 24.72 -11.92 18.51
CA LEU A 10 23.68 -10.89 18.37
C LEU A 10 23.20 -10.92 16.91
N ALA A 11 22.05 -11.53 16.65
CA ALA A 11 21.39 -11.41 15.36
C ALA A 11 20.84 -9.98 15.26
N THR A 12 21.47 -9.15 14.45
CA THR A 12 20.92 -7.86 14.05
C THR A 12 19.76 -8.13 13.09
N ALA A 13 18.54 -8.05 13.59
CA ALA A 13 17.36 -7.98 12.73
C ALA A 13 17.44 -6.64 11.98
N THR A 14 17.78 -6.68 10.70
CA THR A 14 17.55 -5.53 9.83
C THR A 14 16.04 -5.36 9.73
N ALA A 15 15.52 -4.25 10.24
CA ALA A 15 14.13 -3.86 9.98
C ALA A 15 13.99 -3.72 8.46
N ALA A 16 13.15 -4.55 7.85
CA ALA A 16 12.77 -4.36 6.47
C ALA A 16 12.01 -3.02 6.41
N THR A 17 12.59 -2.04 5.75
CA THR A 17 11.89 -0.79 5.46
C THR A 17 10.77 -1.10 4.47
N ALA A 18 9.56 -0.67 4.78
CA ALA A 18 8.44 -0.80 3.86
C ALA A 18 8.77 -0.07 2.55
N ASP A 19 8.65 -0.76 1.42
CA ASP A 19 8.70 -0.11 0.13
C ASP A 19 7.39 0.65 -0.06
N VAL A 20 7.48 1.97 -0.19
CA VAL A 20 6.35 2.87 -0.46
C VAL A 20 6.48 3.42 -1.87
N TYR A 21 5.39 3.42 -2.62
CA TYR A 21 5.30 3.97 -3.97
C TYR A 21 4.14 4.95 -4.04
N VAL A 22 4.34 6.06 -4.74
CA VAL A 22 3.38 7.16 -4.83
C VAL A 22 3.17 7.55 -6.30
N TRP A 23 1.93 7.74 -6.69
CA TRP A 23 1.51 8.34 -7.96
C TRP A 23 0.72 9.61 -7.68
N GLU A 24 1.21 10.75 -8.15
CA GLU A 24 0.57 12.06 -8.03
C GLU A 24 0.28 12.68 -9.40
N SER A 25 0.74 12.03 -10.47
CA SER A 25 0.41 12.38 -11.83
C SER A 25 0.42 11.14 -12.72
N PHE A 26 -0.44 11.13 -13.71
CA PHE A 26 -0.63 10.03 -14.64
C PHE A 26 -0.32 10.48 -16.05
N THR A 27 0.22 9.59 -16.86
CA THR A 27 0.68 9.90 -18.23
C THR A 27 -0.05 9.08 -19.27
N ASP A 28 -0.71 8.00 -18.88
CA ASP A 28 -1.45 7.13 -19.80
C ASP A 28 -2.82 6.74 -19.22
N ALA A 29 -3.87 6.93 -20.01
CA ALA A 29 -5.25 6.58 -19.70
C ALA A 29 -5.80 5.46 -20.61
N SER A 30 -4.98 4.89 -21.49
CA SER A 30 -5.41 3.97 -22.56
C SER A 30 -4.85 2.56 -22.46
N GLY A 31 -4.33 2.20 -21.29
CA GLY A 31 -3.78 0.87 -21.04
C GLY A 31 -2.26 0.79 -21.06
N GLY A 32 -1.58 1.92 -21.21
CA GLY A 32 -0.13 2.01 -20.99
C GLY A 32 0.25 2.09 -19.52
N ILE A 33 1.54 2.13 -19.25
CA ILE A 33 2.11 2.09 -17.90
C ILE A 33 2.22 3.51 -17.32
N ASN A 34 1.65 3.67 -16.13
CA ASN A 34 1.95 4.80 -15.25
C ASN A 34 2.94 4.35 -14.17
N SER A 35 4.14 4.89 -14.21
CA SER A 35 5.17 4.64 -13.21
C SER A 35 4.98 5.49 -11.96
N PRO A 36 5.46 5.06 -10.78
CA PRO A 36 5.44 5.89 -9.59
C PRO A 36 6.17 7.21 -9.82
N THR A 37 5.64 8.29 -9.24
CA THR A 37 6.25 9.63 -9.27
C THR A 37 7.08 9.91 -8.03
N GLY A 38 6.94 9.09 -6.99
CA GLY A 38 7.64 9.22 -5.72
C GLY A 38 7.64 7.93 -4.89
N GLY A 39 8.21 8.04 -3.69
CA GLY A 39 8.32 6.93 -2.75
C GLY A 39 9.77 6.55 -2.47
N ASN A 40 9.98 5.49 -1.68
CA ASN A 40 11.30 4.95 -1.32
C ASN A 40 11.51 3.51 -1.79
N GLY A 41 10.53 2.95 -2.51
CA GLY A 41 10.60 1.58 -3.00
C GLY A 41 11.65 1.39 -4.08
N THR A 42 12.27 0.21 -4.10
CA THR A 42 13.33 -0.16 -5.05
C THR A 42 12.81 -0.92 -6.27
N GLY A 43 11.55 -1.35 -6.23
CA GLY A 43 10.87 -2.02 -7.33
C GLY A 43 10.39 -1.05 -8.43
N SER A 44 9.73 -1.60 -9.43
CA SER A 44 9.13 -0.83 -10.51
C SER A 44 7.66 -1.24 -10.69
N PRO A 45 6.80 -1.00 -9.70
CA PRO A 45 5.39 -1.28 -9.86
C PRO A 45 4.80 -0.37 -10.94
N SER A 46 3.78 -0.87 -11.61
CA SER A 46 3.14 -0.17 -12.72
C SER A 46 1.63 -0.16 -12.55
N LEU A 47 1.05 1.03 -12.69
CA LEU A 47 -0.39 1.24 -12.69
C LEU A 47 -0.89 1.29 -14.13
N VAL A 48 -1.91 0.48 -14.44
CA VAL A 48 -2.46 0.32 -15.78
C VAL A 48 -3.98 0.45 -15.74
N VAL A 49 -4.55 1.22 -16.63
CA VAL A 49 -6.01 1.23 -16.89
C VAL A 49 -6.36 -0.02 -17.68
N VAL A 50 -7.20 -0.89 -17.10
CA VAL A 50 -7.61 -2.16 -17.71
C VAL A 50 -9.06 -2.18 -18.19
N GLY A 51 -9.84 -1.16 -17.81
CA GLY A 51 -11.24 -1.03 -18.22
C GLY A 51 -11.74 0.40 -18.13
N GLY A 52 -12.78 0.71 -18.90
CA GLY A 52 -13.32 2.05 -19.01
C GLY A 52 -12.57 2.91 -20.04
N SER A 53 -12.88 4.20 -20.06
CA SER A 53 -12.27 5.18 -20.98
C SER A 53 -11.99 6.48 -20.24
N PRO A 54 -11.11 6.46 -19.23
CA PRO A 54 -10.69 7.70 -18.58
C PRO A 54 -9.81 8.52 -19.51
N ILE A 55 -9.56 9.75 -19.13
CA ILE A 55 -8.62 10.68 -19.78
C ILE A 55 -7.64 11.21 -18.74
N ILE A 56 -6.52 11.76 -19.18
CA ILE A 56 -5.66 12.54 -18.33
C ILE A 56 -6.20 13.98 -18.31
N ALA A 57 -6.61 14.44 -17.14
CA ALA A 57 -7.04 15.82 -16.93
C ALA A 57 -5.83 16.78 -16.99
N GLY A 58 -6.10 18.07 -17.19
CA GLY A 58 -5.04 19.09 -17.22
C GLY A 58 -4.22 19.23 -15.93
N SER A 59 -4.76 18.72 -14.80
CA SER A 59 -4.05 18.58 -13.51
C SER A 59 -3.09 17.38 -13.46
N GLY A 60 -3.12 16.49 -14.44
CA GLY A 60 -2.39 15.22 -14.43
C GLY A 60 -3.18 14.06 -13.79
N ASN A 61 -4.39 14.30 -13.33
CA ASN A 61 -5.25 13.27 -12.72
C ASN A 61 -5.85 12.34 -13.76
N LEU A 62 -6.12 11.10 -13.37
CA LEU A 62 -6.88 10.16 -14.19
C LEU A 62 -8.38 10.38 -13.96
N TYR A 63 -9.11 10.81 -14.97
CA TYR A 63 -10.50 11.24 -14.86
C TYR A 63 -11.43 10.46 -15.77
N GLY A 64 -12.53 9.93 -15.21
CA GLY A 64 -13.60 9.22 -15.93
C GLY A 64 -14.77 10.16 -16.28
N PRO A 65 -14.78 10.83 -17.46
CA PRO A 65 -15.79 11.84 -17.75
C PRO A 65 -17.19 11.27 -18.01
N THR A 66 -17.27 10.07 -18.58
CA THR A 66 -18.55 9.49 -19.07
C THR A 66 -18.91 8.17 -18.40
N GLY A 67 -18.04 7.60 -17.58
CA GLY A 67 -18.27 6.31 -16.94
C GLY A 67 -17.17 5.97 -15.97
N GLY A 68 -17.33 4.84 -15.32
CA GLY A 68 -16.30 4.28 -14.44
C GLY A 68 -15.11 3.75 -15.22
N TYR A 69 -14.05 3.46 -14.48
CA TYR A 69 -12.83 2.83 -15.00
C TYR A 69 -12.21 1.94 -13.93
N THR A 70 -11.43 0.97 -14.39
CA THR A 70 -10.77 0.00 -13.52
C THR A 70 -9.28 0.05 -13.75
N MET A 71 -8.52 -0.08 -12.68
CA MET A 71 -7.07 -0.04 -12.68
C MET A 71 -6.51 -1.29 -12.01
N HIS A 72 -5.38 -1.75 -12.55
CA HIS A 72 -4.55 -2.76 -11.94
C HIS A 72 -3.18 -2.18 -11.60
N LEU A 73 -2.73 -2.42 -10.37
CA LEU A 73 -1.37 -2.16 -9.94
C LEU A 73 -0.59 -3.47 -9.94
N TYR A 74 0.35 -3.59 -10.86
CA TYR A 74 1.25 -4.74 -11.01
C TYR A 74 2.61 -4.49 -10.36
N GLY A 75 3.39 -5.56 -10.18
CA GLY A 75 4.80 -5.46 -9.82
C GLY A 75 5.07 -5.18 -8.35
N ALA A 76 4.07 -5.26 -7.48
CA ALA A 76 4.27 -5.13 -6.04
C ALA A 76 5.07 -6.32 -5.44
N GLY A 77 5.16 -7.44 -6.16
CA GLY A 77 5.95 -8.60 -5.74
C GLY A 77 5.38 -9.32 -4.52
N PHE A 78 6.26 -9.67 -3.58
CA PHE A 78 5.85 -10.22 -2.28
C PHE A 78 5.43 -9.08 -1.36
N VAL A 79 4.25 -9.21 -0.75
CA VAL A 79 3.69 -8.24 0.18
C VAL A 79 3.45 -8.85 1.55
N ASN A 80 3.49 -8.03 2.60
CA ASN A 80 3.22 -8.43 3.97
C ASN A 80 2.35 -7.35 4.64
N ASN A 81 1.07 -7.66 4.84
CA ASN A 81 0.07 -6.73 5.35
C ASN A 81 0.11 -5.38 4.60
N PRO A 82 -0.03 -5.38 3.27
CA PRO A 82 0.09 -4.15 2.50
C PRO A 82 -0.98 -3.13 2.88
N THR A 83 -0.65 -1.87 2.70
CA THR A 83 -1.57 -0.75 2.88
C THR A 83 -1.66 0.06 1.60
N MET A 84 -2.81 0.67 1.35
CA MET A 84 -3.00 1.56 0.21
C MET A 84 -3.83 2.77 0.64
N GLU A 85 -3.48 3.94 0.13
CA GLU A 85 -4.27 5.15 0.23
C GLU A 85 -4.62 5.64 -1.16
N ILE A 86 -5.90 5.91 -1.38
CA ILE A 86 -6.44 6.44 -2.64
C ILE A 86 -7.11 7.76 -2.33
N GLU A 87 -6.64 8.83 -2.96
CA GLU A 87 -7.30 10.13 -2.95
C GLU A 87 -8.02 10.33 -4.28
N SER A 88 -9.31 10.66 -4.20
CA SER A 88 -10.14 10.88 -5.38
C SER A 88 -10.99 12.13 -5.25
N LEU A 89 -11.35 12.69 -6.40
CA LEU A 89 -12.27 13.83 -6.52
C LEU A 89 -13.53 13.42 -7.29
N GLY A 90 -14.64 14.08 -6.97
CA GLY A 90 -15.93 13.85 -7.62
C GLY A 90 -16.65 12.60 -7.12
N SER A 91 -17.11 11.75 -8.03
CA SER A 91 -17.82 10.52 -7.68
C SER A 91 -16.92 9.53 -6.96
N PRO A 92 -17.41 8.84 -5.92
CA PRO A 92 -16.63 7.91 -5.14
C PRO A 92 -16.18 6.68 -5.96
N PHE A 93 -15.07 6.09 -5.55
CA PHE A 93 -14.67 4.76 -6.00
C PHE A 93 -15.55 3.69 -5.35
N ASP A 94 -15.73 2.58 -6.05
CA ASP A 94 -16.51 1.46 -5.55
C ASP A 94 -15.62 0.54 -4.70
N VAL A 95 -15.88 0.52 -3.40
CA VAL A 95 -15.13 -0.29 -2.45
C VAL A 95 -15.21 -1.80 -2.73
N SER A 96 -16.24 -2.27 -3.45
CA SER A 96 -16.37 -3.66 -3.85
C SER A 96 -15.33 -4.06 -4.91
N THR A 97 -14.69 -3.09 -5.56
CA THR A 97 -13.63 -3.32 -6.55
C THR A 97 -12.24 -3.45 -5.90
N PHE A 98 -12.11 -3.17 -4.60
CA PHE A 98 -10.81 -3.18 -3.93
C PHE A 98 -10.43 -4.60 -3.51
N TYR A 99 -9.42 -5.16 -4.16
CA TYR A 99 -8.85 -6.44 -3.75
C TYR A 99 -7.41 -6.60 -4.24
N VAL A 100 -6.64 -7.43 -3.57
CA VAL A 100 -5.40 -7.97 -4.11
C VAL A 100 -5.68 -9.33 -4.73
N MET A 101 -5.31 -9.52 -5.99
CA MET A 101 -5.39 -10.80 -6.66
C MET A 101 -4.16 -11.63 -6.32
N THR A 102 -4.40 -12.84 -5.85
CA THR A 102 -3.37 -13.84 -5.53
C THR A 102 -3.58 -15.10 -6.36
N GLN A 103 -2.65 -16.05 -6.26
CA GLN A 103 -2.83 -17.37 -6.89
C GLN A 103 -4.03 -18.15 -6.32
N ALA A 104 -4.41 -17.88 -5.08
CA ALA A 104 -5.56 -18.52 -4.42
C ALA A 104 -6.89 -17.76 -4.67
N GLY A 105 -6.86 -16.63 -5.33
CA GLY A 105 -8.02 -15.77 -5.61
C GLY A 105 -7.90 -14.37 -4.99
N PRO A 106 -8.98 -13.59 -5.03
CA PRO A 106 -9.01 -12.24 -4.49
C PRO A 106 -9.03 -12.25 -2.95
N VAL A 107 -8.26 -11.32 -2.36
CA VAL A 107 -8.28 -11.01 -0.92
C VAL A 107 -8.71 -9.56 -0.77
N PHE A 108 -9.76 -9.33 0.00
CA PHE A 108 -10.37 -8.01 0.18
C PHE A 108 -9.75 -7.29 1.39
N PRO A 109 -9.62 -5.95 1.32
CA PRO A 109 -9.09 -5.15 2.43
C PRO A 109 -10.14 -4.83 3.49
N THR A 110 -9.68 -4.39 4.66
CA THR A 110 -10.43 -3.47 5.49
C THR A 110 -10.32 -2.08 4.87
N VAL A 111 -11.44 -1.35 4.76
CA VAL A 111 -11.51 -0.05 4.12
C VAL A 111 -12.11 0.98 5.07
N ASP A 112 -11.36 2.06 5.32
CA ASP A 112 -11.85 3.27 5.97
C ASP A 112 -11.99 4.37 4.91
N VAL A 113 -13.13 5.10 4.94
CA VAL A 113 -13.42 6.16 3.97
C VAL A 113 -13.66 7.47 4.68
N THR A 114 -12.92 8.49 4.30
CA THR A 114 -13.15 9.87 4.69
C THR A 114 -13.60 10.66 3.46
N SER A 115 -14.76 11.31 3.55
CA SER A 115 -15.34 12.08 2.45
C SER A 115 -15.71 13.48 2.91
N GLY A 116 -15.65 14.45 1.99
CA GLY A 116 -16.05 15.83 2.25
C GLY A 116 -16.28 16.61 0.96
N GLY A 117 -16.67 17.88 1.11
CA GLY A 117 -17.00 18.71 -0.03
C GLY A 117 -18.34 18.36 -0.67
N SER A 118 -18.63 18.97 -1.82
CA SER A 118 -19.84 18.70 -2.62
C SER A 118 -19.62 19.00 -4.09
N GLY A 119 -20.37 18.34 -4.98
CA GLY A 119 -20.27 18.52 -6.42
C GLY A 119 -18.87 18.15 -6.93
N PHE A 120 -18.32 18.94 -7.84
CA PHE A 120 -16.97 18.72 -8.39
C PHE A 120 -15.82 18.94 -7.37
N GLY A 121 -16.13 19.54 -6.21
CA GLY A 121 -15.17 19.68 -5.11
C GLY A 121 -15.31 18.59 -4.04
N ALA A 122 -16.14 17.59 -4.28
CA ALA A 122 -16.21 16.44 -3.38
C ALA A 122 -14.88 15.68 -3.45
N PHE A 123 -14.37 15.29 -2.28
CA PHE A 123 -13.17 14.46 -2.18
C PHE A 123 -13.46 13.20 -1.36
N ASN A 124 -12.73 12.14 -1.67
CA ASN A 124 -12.78 10.90 -0.91
C ASN A 124 -11.35 10.38 -0.73
N THR A 125 -11.02 10.04 0.50
CA THR A 125 -9.78 9.34 0.84
C THR A 125 -10.13 7.96 1.36
N TYR A 126 -9.57 6.95 0.73
CA TYR A 126 -9.73 5.55 1.09
C TYR A 126 -8.42 5.06 1.70
N SER A 127 -8.48 4.61 2.94
CA SER A 127 -7.37 3.94 3.61
C SER A 127 -7.67 2.44 3.65
N LEU A 128 -6.85 1.66 2.95
CA LEU A 128 -7.02 0.23 2.80
C LEU A 128 -5.89 -0.52 3.51
N SER A 129 -6.23 -1.63 4.16
CA SER A 129 -5.26 -2.54 4.74
C SER A 129 -5.67 -3.99 4.52
N TRP A 130 -4.70 -4.84 4.17
CA TRP A 130 -4.92 -6.27 3.97
C TRP A 130 -4.21 -7.08 5.05
N ASP A 131 -4.93 -8.04 5.64
CA ASP A 131 -4.32 -9.11 6.43
C ASP A 131 -3.89 -10.23 5.46
N TYR A 132 -2.79 -10.00 4.75
CA TYR A 132 -2.28 -10.90 3.74
C TYR A 132 -0.75 -10.85 3.65
N GLN A 133 -0.14 -12.02 3.59
CA GLN A 133 1.28 -12.19 3.35
C GLN A 133 1.49 -13.16 2.19
N GLY A 134 2.19 -12.74 1.15
CA GLY A 134 2.46 -13.57 -0.01
C GLY A 134 2.69 -12.79 -1.30
N PRO A 135 2.87 -13.50 -2.43
CA PRO A 135 3.00 -12.86 -3.73
C PRO A 135 1.67 -12.27 -4.20
N ALA A 136 1.67 -10.99 -4.54
CA ALA A 136 0.56 -10.30 -5.18
C ALA A 136 0.72 -10.39 -6.71
N ILE A 137 -0.36 -10.76 -7.42
CA ILE A 137 -0.40 -10.71 -8.89
C ILE A 137 -0.67 -9.26 -9.32
N PHE A 138 -1.73 -8.65 -8.77
CA PHE A 138 -2.06 -7.23 -8.92
C PHE A 138 -3.03 -6.78 -7.82
N PHE A 139 -3.09 -5.48 -7.57
CA PHE A 139 -4.18 -4.86 -6.83
C PHE A 139 -5.18 -4.30 -7.82
N ASN A 140 -6.47 -4.53 -7.56
CA ASN A 140 -7.59 -4.02 -8.35
C ASN A 140 -8.31 -2.93 -7.59
N PHE A 141 -8.68 -1.85 -8.28
CA PHE A 141 -9.53 -0.79 -7.76
C PHE A 141 -10.12 0.03 -8.91
N GLY A 142 -11.25 0.68 -8.67
CA GLY A 142 -11.89 1.46 -9.71
C GLY A 142 -13.14 2.18 -9.25
N SER A 143 -13.71 2.94 -10.16
CA SER A 143 -15.00 3.60 -10.03
C SER A 143 -15.99 3.01 -11.02
N LEU A 144 -17.25 2.84 -10.61
CA LEU A 144 -18.34 2.48 -11.49
C LEU A 144 -19.11 3.70 -12.03
N ALA A 145 -18.88 4.88 -11.45
CA ALA A 145 -19.58 6.10 -11.78
C ALA A 145 -18.77 7.02 -12.70
N ALA A 146 -19.46 7.81 -13.50
CA ALA A 146 -18.89 8.95 -14.21
C ALA A 146 -18.43 10.03 -13.20
N HIS A 147 -17.57 10.91 -13.66
CA HIS A 147 -17.05 12.06 -12.90
C HIS A 147 -16.24 11.68 -11.66
N SER A 148 -15.58 10.52 -11.68
CA SER A 148 -14.58 10.14 -10.68
C SER A 148 -13.18 10.49 -11.20
N SER A 149 -12.34 10.99 -10.32
CA SER A 149 -10.94 11.34 -10.62
C SER A 149 -10.03 10.68 -9.60
N LEU A 150 -9.02 9.94 -10.06
CA LEU A 150 -7.90 9.54 -9.22
C LEU A 150 -6.90 10.68 -9.16
N ASP A 151 -6.69 11.23 -7.98
CA ASP A 151 -5.79 12.34 -7.73
C ASP A 151 -4.43 11.84 -7.23
N ARG A 152 -4.46 10.92 -6.28
CA ARG A 152 -3.26 10.33 -5.71
C ARG A 152 -3.47 8.87 -5.35
N LEU A 153 -2.42 8.08 -5.52
CA LEU A 153 -2.33 6.71 -5.05
C LEU A 153 -1.03 6.52 -4.28
N THR A 154 -1.12 5.94 -3.10
CA THR A 154 0.05 5.51 -2.32
C THR A 154 -0.11 4.04 -1.97
N ILE A 155 0.93 3.22 -2.11
CA ILE A 155 0.96 1.84 -1.64
C ILE A 155 2.22 1.58 -0.82
N GLY A 156 2.02 0.96 0.35
CA GLY A 156 3.07 0.33 1.14
C GLY A 156 3.01 -1.18 0.98
N THR A 157 4.08 -1.82 0.53
CA THR A 157 4.10 -3.26 0.27
C THR A 157 4.36 -4.09 1.51
N PHE A 158 4.90 -3.48 2.56
CA PHE A 158 5.06 -4.08 3.89
C PHE A 158 4.37 -3.19 4.91
N GLY A 159 3.39 -3.76 5.63
CA GLY A 159 2.85 -3.11 6.82
C GLY A 159 3.98 -2.90 7.84
N GLU A 160 3.94 -1.81 8.56
CA GLU A 160 4.87 -1.59 9.66
C GLU A 160 4.72 -2.75 10.66
N THR A 161 5.69 -3.66 10.67
CA THR A 161 5.87 -4.52 11.83
C THR A 161 6.36 -3.61 12.95
N ILE A 162 5.42 -3.01 13.69
CA ILE A 162 5.74 -2.40 14.98
C ILE A 162 6.35 -3.54 15.80
N PRO A 163 7.66 -3.48 16.15
CA PRO A 163 8.24 -4.52 17.00
C PRO A 163 7.37 -4.61 18.25
N ALA A 164 6.78 -5.77 18.52
CA ALA A 164 5.92 -5.94 19.67
C ALA A 164 6.65 -5.38 20.90
N PRO A 165 6.02 -4.50 21.69
CA PRO A 165 6.68 -3.84 22.83
C PRO A 165 7.36 -4.81 23.79
N GLY A 166 6.93 -6.09 23.79
CA GLY A 166 7.53 -7.17 24.55
C GLY A 166 8.95 -7.57 24.14
N ALA A 167 9.36 -7.38 22.90
CA ALA A 167 10.72 -7.78 22.47
C ALA A 167 11.79 -6.84 23.04
N LEU A 168 11.51 -5.54 23.13
CA LEU A 168 12.39 -4.56 23.78
C LEU A 168 12.37 -4.68 25.30
N ALA A 169 11.21 -5.02 25.90
CA ALA A 169 11.10 -5.24 27.34
C ALA A 169 11.87 -6.50 27.78
N LEU A 170 11.86 -7.58 27.00
CA LEU A 170 12.63 -8.79 27.27
C LEU A 170 14.15 -8.56 27.19
N LEU A 171 14.63 -7.74 26.23
CA LEU A 171 16.02 -7.35 26.13
C LEU A 171 16.46 -6.46 27.31
N GLY A 172 15.59 -5.56 27.79
CA GLY A 172 15.83 -4.73 28.96
C GLY A 172 15.93 -5.55 30.25
N LEU A 173 15.04 -6.53 30.44
CA LEU A 173 15.02 -7.41 31.61
C LEU A 173 16.21 -8.38 31.66
N ALA A 174 16.65 -8.90 30.52
CA ALA A 174 17.83 -9.76 30.45
C ALA A 174 19.13 -9.01 30.81
N GLY A 175 19.19 -7.70 30.55
CA GLY A 175 20.31 -6.83 30.94
C GLY A 175 20.37 -6.51 32.43
N LEU A 176 19.22 -6.43 33.11
CA LEU A 176 19.13 -6.09 34.53
C LEU A 176 19.40 -7.27 35.46
N GLY A 177 19.16 -8.51 35.00
CA GLY A 177 19.41 -9.73 35.81
C GLY A 177 20.89 -10.01 36.11
N ARG A 178 21.84 -9.36 35.40
CA ARG A 178 23.26 -9.62 35.53
C ARG A 178 23.98 -8.77 36.60
N ARG A 179 23.30 -7.82 37.25
CA ARG A 179 23.92 -6.85 38.18
C ARG A 179 23.82 -7.21 39.67
N ARG A 180 23.34 -8.39 40.02
CA ARG A 180 23.27 -8.82 41.43
C ARG A 180 23.98 -10.14 41.63
N ARG A 181 25.31 -10.16 41.55
CA ARG A 181 26.20 -11.12 42.27
C ARG A 181 27.61 -10.56 42.28
N SER A 182 27.90 -9.70 43.23
CA SER A 182 29.21 -9.48 43.81
C SER A 182 29.04 -9.34 45.29
#